data_2f10a83d0e7029dd7d65b0d364b2cf42
#
_entry.id   2f10a83d0e7029dd7d65b0d364b2cf42
#
_cell.length_a   1.000
_cell.length_b   1.000
_cell.length_c   1.000
_cell.angle_alpha   90.00
_cell.angle_beta   90.00
_cell.angle_gamma   90.00
#
_symmetry.space_group_name_H-M   'P 1'
#
loop_
_entity.id
_entity.type
_entity.pdbx_description
1 polymer ?
#
loop_
_entity_poly.entity_id
_entity_poly.type
_entity_poly.pdbx_seq_one_letter_code
_entity_poly.pdbx_strand_id
1 'polypeptide(L)'
;AIVKDAAEALTHCGFHTPNHRWAIASVLMLCAKLFDKPECRTAAEAILKEGNDCNEDGEYAERSAGNYNRINNDAMIMLAVATGDDAYYEPVVRNLTMMLTYIEPDDSIFTNNSTRQDRGRKIYPKDYYFEYLYMGDVLQKPEFLDAANEIMAAVDRHGLKAMDCLIQFMLQPRLAALEHAGSGFPADYHKFYKGSEIVRCRRKGYSYTIINHSAGFLYFQNGDFTVSMHIGASFCEHRSFIPETLASTGENAYALHQTMTGWYYLPFEEKPETSDWWKMDHASREI
;
A
#
# COMPACT_ATOMS: atom_id res chain seq x y z
N ALA A 1 -11.08 24.98 -22.82
CA ALA A 1 -11.78 23.95 -23.57
C ALA A 1 -11.43 22.59 -23.02
N ILE A 2 -10.27 22.00 -23.35
CA ILE A 2 -9.93 20.57 -23.04
C ILE A 2 -10.19 20.19 -21.57
N VAL A 3 -9.71 20.95 -20.60
CA VAL A 3 -9.88 20.62 -19.17
C VAL A 3 -11.35 20.67 -18.75
N LYS A 4 -12.13 21.61 -19.28
CA LYS A 4 -13.57 21.73 -18.99
C LYS A 4 -14.36 20.56 -19.58
N ASP A 5 -14.02 20.15 -20.78
CA ASP A 5 -14.66 19.03 -21.48
C ASP A 5 -14.31 17.69 -20.79
N ALA A 6 -13.04 17.54 -20.35
CA ALA A 6 -12.60 16.41 -19.55
C ALA A 6 -13.30 16.35 -18.20
N ALA A 7 -13.47 17.50 -17.50
CA ALA A 7 -14.19 17.54 -16.23
C ALA A 7 -15.65 17.11 -16.39
N GLU A 8 -16.31 17.50 -17.47
CA GLU A 8 -17.68 17.06 -17.78
C GLU A 8 -17.74 15.55 -18.02
N ALA A 9 -16.82 15.00 -18.81
CA ALA A 9 -16.73 13.56 -19.03
C ALA A 9 -16.50 12.78 -17.71
N LEU A 10 -15.67 13.31 -16.81
CA LEU A 10 -15.40 12.69 -15.51
C LEU A 10 -16.62 12.64 -14.58
N THR A 11 -17.62 13.55 -14.73
CA THR A 11 -18.86 13.47 -13.93
C THR A 11 -19.72 12.25 -14.25
N HIS A 12 -19.49 11.62 -15.40
CA HIS A 12 -20.24 10.46 -15.89
C HIS A 12 -19.39 9.18 -15.98
N CYS A 13 -18.11 9.25 -15.62
CA CYS A 13 -17.23 8.08 -15.70
C CYS A 13 -17.38 7.16 -14.50
N GLY A 14 -17.08 5.87 -14.74
CA GLY A 14 -16.84 4.88 -13.68
C GLY A 14 -15.35 4.77 -13.34
N PHE A 15 -15.03 3.89 -12.42
CA PHE A 15 -13.66 3.55 -12.03
C PHE A 15 -13.49 2.03 -11.88
N HIS A 16 -12.25 1.56 -12.04
CA HIS A 16 -11.93 0.13 -12.01
C HIS A 16 -11.20 -0.32 -10.74
N THR A 17 -10.53 0.62 -10.08
CA THR A 17 -9.65 0.33 -8.92
C THR A 17 -9.84 1.40 -7.84
N PRO A 18 -9.55 1.07 -6.57
CA PRO A 18 -9.73 2.00 -5.45
C PRO A 18 -9.07 3.36 -5.65
N ASN A 19 -7.81 3.39 -6.14
CA ASN A 19 -7.09 4.65 -6.35
C ASN A 19 -7.78 5.61 -7.35
N HIS A 20 -8.48 5.08 -8.36
CA HIS A 20 -9.21 5.92 -9.34
C HIS A 20 -10.30 6.75 -8.68
N ARG A 21 -10.99 6.23 -7.65
CA ARG A 21 -12.02 6.97 -6.91
C ARG A 21 -11.48 8.29 -6.39
N TRP A 22 -10.35 8.23 -5.71
CA TRP A 22 -9.76 9.38 -5.04
C TRP A 22 -9.16 10.36 -6.05
N ALA A 23 -8.47 9.86 -7.08
CA ALA A 23 -7.95 10.69 -8.16
C ALA A 23 -9.06 11.42 -8.91
N ILE A 24 -10.16 10.74 -9.24
CA ILE A 24 -11.31 11.37 -9.92
C ILE A 24 -11.99 12.38 -9.01
N ALA A 25 -12.28 12.02 -7.76
CA ALA A 25 -12.93 12.90 -6.80
C ALA A 25 -12.13 14.19 -6.56
N SER A 26 -10.80 14.08 -6.42
CA SER A 26 -9.91 15.23 -6.21
C SER A 26 -9.88 16.18 -7.41
N VAL A 27 -9.79 15.64 -8.63
CA VAL A 27 -9.81 16.43 -9.86
C VAL A 27 -11.17 17.10 -10.06
N LEU A 28 -12.27 16.38 -9.83
CA LEU A 28 -13.62 16.94 -9.92
C LEU A 28 -13.83 18.08 -8.91
N MET A 29 -13.34 17.92 -7.67
CA MET A 29 -13.44 18.97 -6.65
C MET A 29 -12.64 20.21 -7.03
N LEU A 30 -11.43 20.03 -7.59
CA LEU A 30 -10.63 21.13 -8.13
C LEU A 30 -11.33 21.82 -9.31
N CYS A 31 -11.91 21.07 -10.24
CA CYS A 31 -12.63 21.60 -11.38
C CYS A 31 -13.89 22.38 -10.93
N ALA A 32 -14.59 21.89 -9.92
CA ALA A 32 -15.72 22.60 -9.32
C ALA A 32 -15.31 23.99 -8.81
N LYS A 33 -14.17 24.06 -8.11
CA LYS A 33 -13.61 25.31 -7.56
C LYS A 33 -13.10 26.25 -8.64
N LEU A 34 -12.35 25.74 -9.62
CA LEU A 34 -11.67 26.55 -10.64
C LEU A 34 -12.62 27.06 -11.72
N PHE A 35 -13.69 26.34 -12.03
CA PHE A 35 -14.58 26.63 -13.15
C PHE A 35 -16.01 26.95 -12.73
N ASP A 36 -16.26 27.00 -11.41
CA ASP A 36 -17.61 27.23 -10.85
C ASP A 36 -18.65 26.24 -11.41
N LYS A 37 -18.28 24.93 -11.40
CA LYS A 37 -19.09 23.82 -11.91
C LYS A 37 -19.68 23.00 -10.75
N PRO A 38 -20.89 23.27 -10.28
CA PRO A 38 -21.49 22.54 -9.16
C PRO A 38 -21.73 21.05 -9.45
N GLU A 39 -21.94 20.67 -10.72
CA GLU A 39 -22.08 19.29 -11.14
C GLU A 39 -20.82 18.45 -10.86
N CYS A 40 -19.62 19.04 -11.01
CA CYS A 40 -18.38 18.38 -10.64
C CYS A 40 -18.29 18.15 -9.13
N ARG A 41 -18.72 19.12 -8.31
CA ARG A 41 -18.78 18.95 -6.85
C ARG A 41 -19.74 17.83 -6.47
N THR A 42 -20.94 17.82 -7.02
CA THR A 42 -21.95 16.77 -6.74
C THR A 42 -21.42 15.38 -7.07
N ALA A 43 -20.73 15.22 -8.22
CA ALA A 43 -20.13 13.95 -8.61
C ALA A 43 -18.98 13.55 -7.67
N ALA A 44 -18.11 14.49 -7.29
CA ALA A 44 -17.04 14.22 -6.31
C ALA A 44 -17.59 13.79 -4.95
N GLU A 45 -18.58 14.50 -4.42
CA GLU A 45 -19.23 14.19 -3.14
C GLU A 45 -19.92 12.82 -3.16
N ALA A 46 -20.47 12.40 -4.30
CA ALA A 46 -21.06 11.07 -4.46
C ALA A 46 -19.99 9.97 -4.30
N ILE A 47 -18.79 10.16 -4.88
CA ILE A 47 -17.66 9.23 -4.71
C ILE A 47 -17.17 9.26 -3.26
N LEU A 48 -16.99 10.43 -2.67
CA LEU A 48 -16.45 10.59 -1.32
C LEU A 48 -17.35 9.98 -0.21
N LYS A 49 -18.66 9.84 -0.47
CA LYS A 49 -19.59 9.14 0.44
C LYS A 49 -19.25 7.66 0.67
N GLU A 50 -18.49 7.04 -0.23
CA GLU A 50 -18.05 5.66 -0.05
C GLU A 50 -17.04 5.49 1.10
N GLY A 51 -16.48 6.58 1.62
CA GLY A 51 -15.46 6.57 2.67
C GLY A 51 -14.06 6.24 2.13
N ASN A 52 -13.05 6.59 2.90
CA ASN A 52 -11.66 6.32 2.55
C ASN A 52 -11.28 4.87 2.93
N ASP A 53 -10.54 4.19 2.07
CA ASP A 53 -10.09 2.81 2.23
C ASP A 53 -8.73 2.64 2.92
N CYS A 54 -8.20 3.72 3.50
CA CYS A 54 -7.01 3.69 4.35
C CYS A 54 -7.39 3.21 5.75
N ASN A 55 -6.87 2.06 6.18
CA ASN A 55 -7.15 1.50 7.50
C ASN A 55 -6.48 2.31 8.64
N GLU A 56 -6.69 1.88 9.89
CA GLU A 56 -6.13 2.54 11.07
C GLU A 56 -4.60 2.51 11.13
N ASP A 57 -3.97 1.53 10.48
CA ASP A 57 -2.50 1.43 10.40
C ASP A 57 -1.90 2.34 9.32
N GLY A 58 -2.70 2.81 8.37
CA GLY A 58 -2.27 3.64 7.25
C GLY A 58 -2.13 2.86 5.93
N GLU A 59 -2.61 1.63 5.85
CA GLU A 59 -2.57 0.85 4.62
C GLU A 59 -3.81 1.08 3.78
N TYR A 60 -3.63 1.44 2.52
CA TYR A 60 -4.69 1.48 1.52
C TYR A 60 -5.02 0.09 0.99
N ALA A 61 -6.24 -0.12 0.53
CA ALA A 61 -6.75 -1.42 0.08
C ALA A 61 -5.86 -2.12 -0.99
N GLU A 62 -5.18 -1.36 -1.84
CA GLU A 62 -4.30 -1.92 -2.87
C GLU A 62 -2.92 -2.34 -2.34
N ARG A 63 -2.55 -1.97 -1.12
CA ARG A 63 -1.25 -2.27 -0.48
C ARG A 63 -0.04 -1.92 -1.36
N SER A 64 -0.22 -0.97 -2.28
CA SER A 64 0.76 -0.66 -3.33
C SER A 64 1.72 0.44 -2.88
N ALA A 65 2.62 0.07 -1.98
CA ALA A 65 3.62 0.96 -1.42
C ALA A 65 4.56 1.56 -2.46
N GLY A 66 4.85 0.82 -3.54
CA GLY A 66 5.72 1.28 -4.61
C GLY A 66 5.07 2.21 -5.63
N ASN A 67 3.74 2.33 -5.64
CA ASN A 67 3.06 3.12 -6.69
C ASN A 67 1.76 3.81 -6.21
N TYR A 68 0.70 3.04 -5.88
CA TYR A 68 -0.65 3.62 -5.75
C TYR A 68 -0.91 4.33 -4.42
N ASN A 69 -0.18 3.99 -3.34
CA ASN A 69 -0.30 4.73 -2.09
C ASN A 69 0.00 6.23 -2.30
N ARG A 70 1.05 6.54 -3.07
CA ARG A 70 1.39 7.92 -3.44
C ARG A 70 0.25 8.62 -4.17
N ILE A 71 -0.36 7.95 -5.16
CA ILE A 71 -1.48 8.52 -5.92
C ILE A 71 -2.67 8.84 -4.99
N ASN A 72 -2.94 7.97 -4.02
CA ASN A 72 -3.98 8.20 -3.02
C ASN A 72 -3.64 9.39 -2.11
N ASN A 73 -2.40 9.48 -1.64
CA ASN A 73 -1.93 10.59 -0.83
C ASN A 73 -2.04 11.93 -1.59
N ASP A 74 -1.55 11.98 -2.84
CA ASP A 74 -1.70 13.16 -3.69
C ASP A 74 -3.17 13.58 -3.83
N ALA A 75 -4.07 12.63 -4.07
CA ALA A 75 -5.50 12.89 -4.20
C ALA A 75 -6.09 13.47 -2.90
N MET A 76 -5.72 12.95 -1.74
CA MET A 76 -6.19 13.44 -0.44
C MET A 76 -5.63 14.84 -0.15
N ILE A 77 -4.36 15.11 -0.44
CA ILE A 77 -3.77 16.46 -0.33
C ILE A 77 -4.51 17.44 -1.25
N MET A 78 -4.80 17.03 -2.48
CA MET A 78 -5.56 17.88 -3.42
C MET A 78 -6.99 18.14 -2.93
N LEU A 79 -7.66 17.16 -2.31
CA LEU A 79 -8.99 17.35 -1.71
C LEU A 79 -8.93 18.35 -0.56
N ALA A 80 -7.96 18.23 0.35
CA ALA A 80 -7.78 19.20 1.43
C ALA A 80 -7.60 20.63 0.88
N VAL A 81 -6.74 20.82 -0.11
CA VAL A 81 -6.48 22.13 -0.74
C VAL A 81 -7.73 22.66 -1.49
N ALA A 82 -8.47 21.78 -2.15
CA ALA A 82 -9.65 22.18 -2.92
C ALA A 82 -10.83 22.58 -2.02
N THR A 83 -11.05 21.84 -0.95
CA THR A 83 -12.19 22.01 -0.03
C THR A 83 -11.88 22.95 1.14
N GLY A 84 -10.63 23.05 1.57
CA GLY A 84 -10.21 23.69 2.82
C GLY A 84 -10.50 22.83 4.05
N ASP A 85 -10.71 21.52 3.89
CA ASP A 85 -10.99 20.57 4.96
C ASP A 85 -9.73 19.73 5.24
N ASP A 86 -9.09 20.00 6.37
CA ASP A 86 -7.86 19.32 6.81
C ASP A 86 -8.09 17.86 7.21
N ALA A 87 -9.34 17.41 7.35
CA ALA A 87 -9.64 16.00 7.63
C ALA A 87 -9.09 15.05 6.54
N TYR A 88 -8.95 15.54 5.31
CA TYR A 88 -8.33 14.77 4.23
C TYR A 88 -6.83 14.50 4.42
N TYR A 89 -6.15 15.23 5.30
CA TYR A 89 -4.75 14.94 5.65
C TYR A 89 -4.60 13.72 6.57
N GLU A 90 -5.64 13.33 7.29
CA GLU A 90 -5.55 12.22 8.26
C GLU A 90 -5.09 10.91 7.65
N PRO A 91 -5.70 10.37 6.55
CA PRO A 91 -5.23 9.17 5.90
C PRO A 91 -3.81 9.31 5.33
N VAL A 92 -3.44 10.50 4.84
CA VAL A 92 -2.08 10.77 4.35
C VAL A 92 -1.06 10.64 5.47
N VAL A 93 -1.35 11.22 6.64
CA VAL A 93 -0.47 11.13 7.83
C VAL A 93 -0.30 9.68 8.26
N ARG A 94 -1.39 8.90 8.32
CA ARG A 94 -1.30 7.49 8.67
C ARG A 94 -0.44 6.71 7.66
N ASN A 95 -0.71 6.90 6.37
CA ASN A 95 0.04 6.20 5.32
C ASN A 95 1.53 6.60 5.32
N LEU A 96 1.86 7.88 5.34
CA LEU A 96 3.26 8.33 5.35
C LEU A 96 4.00 7.85 6.62
N THR A 97 3.32 7.81 7.77
CA THR A 97 3.90 7.25 9.01
C THR A 97 4.17 5.74 8.86
N MET A 98 3.27 4.99 8.27
CA MET A 98 3.47 3.57 7.96
C MET A 98 4.62 3.39 6.97
N MET A 99 4.68 4.21 5.92
CA MET A 99 5.70 4.17 4.88
C MET A 99 7.12 4.39 5.41
N LEU A 100 7.32 5.14 6.49
CA LEU A 100 8.63 5.25 7.16
C LEU A 100 9.17 3.89 7.61
N THR A 101 8.28 2.94 7.90
CA THR A 101 8.66 1.57 8.29
C THR A 101 8.71 0.60 7.11
N TYR A 102 8.39 1.07 5.90
CA TYR A 102 8.49 0.26 4.67
C TYR A 102 9.82 0.43 3.96
N ILE A 103 10.68 1.34 4.43
CA ILE A 103 12.00 1.56 3.85
C ILE A 103 12.95 0.45 4.30
N GLU A 104 13.55 -0.22 3.34
CA GLU A 104 14.54 -1.28 3.52
C GLU A 104 15.94 -0.71 3.81
N PRO A 105 16.89 -1.53 4.33
CA PRO A 105 18.27 -1.06 4.59
C PRO A 105 19.01 -0.52 3.37
N ASP A 106 18.59 -0.89 2.17
CA ASP A 106 19.13 -0.42 0.88
C ASP A 106 18.38 0.78 0.29
N ASP A 107 17.58 1.47 1.11
CA ASP A 107 16.71 2.59 0.75
C ASP A 107 15.55 2.26 -0.19
N SER A 108 15.37 1.00 -0.57
CA SER A 108 14.19 0.60 -1.35
C SER A 108 12.94 0.48 -0.48
N ILE A 109 11.78 0.45 -1.12
CA ILE A 109 10.49 0.23 -0.47
C ILE A 109 10.20 -1.26 -0.43
N PHE A 110 9.71 -1.76 0.70
CA PHE A 110 9.14 -3.10 0.79
C PHE A 110 7.83 -3.17 -0.01
N THR A 111 7.76 -4.02 -1.03
CA THR A 111 6.63 -4.12 -1.95
C THR A 111 5.99 -5.52 -2.01
N ASN A 112 6.49 -6.50 -1.25
CA ASN A 112 6.04 -7.90 -1.39
C ASN A 112 4.60 -8.15 -0.92
N ASN A 113 4.01 -7.25 -0.13
CA ASN A 113 2.60 -7.30 0.26
C ASN A 113 1.65 -6.61 -0.72
N SER A 114 2.18 -5.94 -1.75
CA SER A 114 1.35 -5.28 -2.75
C SER A 114 0.43 -6.28 -3.49
N THR A 115 -0.79 -5.83 -3.79
CA THR A 115 -1.73 -6.57 -4.64
C THR A 115 -1.64 -6.15 -6.12
N ARG A 116 -0.71 -5.26 -6.44
CA ARG A 116 -0.58 -4.62 -7.75
C ARG A 116 0.75 -4.99 -8.43
N GLN A 117 1.00 -4.39 -9.60
CA GLN A 117 2.16 -4.68 -10.44
C GLN A 117 3.52 -4.27 -9.87
N ASP A 118 3.55 -3.53 -8.78
CA ASP A 118 4.77 -3.21 -8.03
C ASP A 118 5.21 -4.32 -7.07
N ARG A 119 4.40 -5.38 -6.90
CA ARG A 119 4.71 -6.49 -6.00
C ARG A 119 6.08 -7.10 -6.30
N GLY A 120 6.94 -7.13 -5.27
CA GLY A 120 8.28 -7.71 -5.36
C GLY A 120 9.27 -6.93 -6.22
N ARG A 121 8.92 -5.72 -6.67
CA ARG A 121 9.85 -4.85 -7.42
C ARG A 121 10.70 -4.02 -6.48
N LYS A 122 11.96 -3.84 -6.83
CA LYS A 122 12.84 -2.88 -6.16
C LYS A 122 12.48 -1.48 -6.64
N ILE A 123 11.89 -0.69 -5.76
CA ILE A 123 11.46 0.69 -6.01
C ILE A 123 11.99 1.57 -4.90
N TYR A 124 12.47 2.75 -5.25
CA TYR A 124 12.95 3.73 -4.28
C TYR A 124 11.87 4.78 -3.97
N PRO A 125 11.85 5.39 -2.77
CA PRO A 125 10.76 6.26 -2.32
C PRO A 125 10.76 7.66 -2.94
N LYS A 126 11.49 7.88 -4.04
CA LYS A 126 11.68 9.21 -4.65
C LYS A 126 10.38 9.96 -4.96
N ASP A 127 9.34 9.21 -5.35
CA ASP A 127 8.07 9.81 -5.74
C ASP A 127 7.20 10.23 -4.53
N TYR A 128 7.59 9.87 -3.29
CA TYR A 128 7.02 10.36 -2.03
C TYR A 128 7.65 11.66 -1.53
N TYR A 129 8.68 12.16 -2.20
CA TYR A 129 9.44 13.34 -1.76
C TYR A 129 8.54 14.55 -1.48
N PHE A 130 7.68 14.91 -2.43
CA PHE A 130 6.83 16.10 -2.29
C PHE A 130 5.80 15.92 -1.17
N GLU A 131 5.22 14.76 -1.02
CA GLU A 131 4.23 14.47 0.02
C GLU A 131 4.83 14.60 1.41
N TYR A 132 6.02 14.03 1.64
CA TYR A 132 6.73 14.19 2.90
C TYR A 132 7.10 15.65 3.17
N LEU A 133 7.61 16.35 2.17
CA LEU A 133 7.98 17.76 2.30
C LEU A 133 6.75 18.63 2.62
N TYR A 134 5.66 18.46 1.86
CA TYR A 134 4.43 19.21 2.02
C TYR A 134 3.76 18.94 3.37
N MET A 135 3.57 17.68 3.71
CA MET A 135 2.93 17.30 4.97
C MET A 135 3.81 17.63 6.19
N GLY A 136 5.13 17.54 6.05
CA GLY A 136 6.08 17.95 7.07
C GLY A 136 6.00 19.44 7.38
N ASP A 137 5.88 20.27 6.34
CA ASP A 137 5.75 21.72 6.49
C ASP A 137 4.36 22.12 7.01
N VAL A 138 3.27 21.63 6.41
CA VAL A 138 1.90 21.99 6.80
C VAL A 138 1.59 21.58 8.23
N LEU A 139 2.00 20.40 8.65
CA LEU A 139 1.70 19.85 9.98
C LEU A 139 2.83 20.02 11.00
N GLN A 140 3.92 20.69 10.61
CA GLN A 140 5.12 20.90 11.45
C GLN A 140 5.65 19.56 12.02
N LYS A 141 5.75 18.53 11.15
CA LYS A 141 6.24 17.20 11.49
C LYS A 141 7.70 17.03 11.04
N PRO A 142 8.68 17.16 11.95
CA PRO A 142 10.08 17.07 11.59
C PRO A 142 10.46 15.71 11.02
N GLU A 143 9.85 14.62 11.49
CA GLU A 143 10.11 13.27 10.95
C GLU A 143 9.75 13.12 9.47
N PHE A 144 8.79 13.89 8.95
CA PHE A 144 8.47 13.90 7.53
C PHE A 144 9.46 14.75 6.73
N LEU A 145 9.94 15.86 7.30
CA LEU A 145 10.99 16.65 6.69
C LEU A 145 12.33 15.87 6.64
N ASP A 146 12.64 15.12 7.69
CA ASP A 146 13.78 14.19 7.73
C ASP A 146 13.68 13.16 6.59
N ALA A 147 12.49 12.57 6.40
CA ALA A 147 12.25 11.62 5.32
C ALA A 147 12.43 12.26 3.94
N ALA A 148 11.92 13.48 3.72
CA ALA A 148 12.12 14.19 2.46
C ALA A 148 13.61 14.41 2.16
N ASN A 149 14.39 14.85 3.15
CA ASN A 149 15.83 15.02 3.00
C ASN A 149 16.56 13.72 2.67
N GLU A 150 16.20 12.63 3.35
CA GLU A 150 16.80 11.32 3.10
C GLU A 150 16.44 10.77 1.72
N ILE A 151 15.22 11.04 1.24
CA ILE A 151 14.84 10.70 -0.14
C ILE A 151 15.74 11.40 -1.14
N MET A 152 16.03 12.69 -0.94
CA MET A 152 16.99 13.42 -1.80
C MET A 152 18.37 12.79 -1.75
N ALA A 153 18.87 12.49 -0.55
CA ALA A 153 20.18 11.85 -0.38
C ALA A 153 20.22 10.45 -1.03
N ALA A 154 19.13 9.68 -0.96
CA ALA A 154 19.01 8.39 -1.61
C ALA A 154 18.97 8.51 -3.15
N VAL A 155 18.32 9.54 -3.70
CA VAL A 155 18.34 9.82 -5.14
C VAL A 155 19.76 10.02 -5.63
N ASP A 156 20.57 10.82 -4.91
CA ASP A 156 21.97 11.08 -5.26
C ASP A 156 22.82 9.82 -5.08
N ARG A 157 22.67 9.12 -3.96
CA ARG A 157 23.43 7.91 -3.59
C ARG A 157 23.25 6.79 -4.61
N HIS A 158 22.02 6.63 -5.14
CA HIS A 158 21.68 5.59 -6.11
C HIS A 158 21.69 6.07 -7.57
N GLY A 159 22.05 7.32 -7.84
CA GLY A 159 22.07 7.89 -9.19
C GLY A 159 20.70 7.85 -9.88
N LEU A 160 19.62 8.08 -9.13
CA LEU A 160 18.27 8.02 -9.66
C LEU A 160 17.92 9.31 -10.43
N LYS A 161 16.96 9.19 -11.35
CA LYS A 161 16.36 10.37 -11.97
C LYS A 161 15.67 11.21 -10.89
N ALA A 162 15.84 12.53 -10.95
CA ALA A 162 15.18 13.47 -10.04
C ALA A 162 13.64 13.28 -10.03
N MET A 163 13.03 13.71 -8.95
CA MET A 163 11.58 13.66 -8.76
C MET A 163 10.88 14.58 -9.75
N ASP A 164 9.68 14.19 -10.19
CA ASP A 164 8.81 14.99 -11.06
C ASP A 164 7.85 15.82 -10.22
N CYS A 165 8.36 16.85 -9.55
CA CYS A 165 7.59 17.74 -8.65
C CYS A 165 7.70 19.23 -9.01
N LEU A 166 8.13 19.55 -10.22
CA LEU A 166 8.29 20.95 -10.65
C LEU A 166 7.00 21.75 -10.57
N ILE A 167 5.88 21.16 -11.00
CA ILE A 167 4.56 21.81 -10.97
C ILE A 167 4.15 22.11 -9.53
N GLN A 168 4.37 21.18 -8.62
CA GLN A 168 4.08 21.33 -7.20
C GLN A 168 4.87 22.50 -6.59
N PHE A 169 6.16 22.62 -6.92
CA PHE A 169 6.98 23.75 -6.49
C PHE A 169 6.54 25.09 -7.13
N MET A 170 6.08 25.07 -8.38
CA MET A 170 5.50 26.28 -9.00
C MET A 170 4.25 26.75 -8.26
N LEU A 171 3.42 25.81 -7.75
CA LEU A 171 2.23 26.11 -6.97
C LEU A 171 2.53 26.46 -5.51
N GLN A 172 3.63 25.93 -4.96
CA GLN A 172 4.06 26.10 -3.58
C GLN A 172 5.54 26.51 -3.52
N PRO A 173 5.92 27.73 -4.02
CA PRO A 173 7.34 28.12 -4.14
C PRO A 173 8.13 28.13 -2.82
N ARG A 174 7.43 28.35 -1.69
CA ARG A 174 8.03 28.35 -0.34
C ARG A 174 8.66 27.00 -0.01
N LEU A 175 8.12 25.88 -0.51
CA LEU A 175 8.67 24.54 -0.25
C LEU A 175 10.01 24.31 -0.94
N ALA A 176 10.27 24.98 -2.07
CA ALA A 176 11.54 24.87 -2.76
C ALA A 176 12.70 25.57 -1.99
N ALA A 177 12.37 26.46 -1.07
CA ALA A 177 13.34 27.16 -0.23
C ALA A 177 13.34 26.64 1.23
N LEU A 178 12.61 25.57 1.52
CA LEU A 178 12.54 25.02 2.85
C LEU A 178 13.85 24.28 3.17
N GLU A 179 14.55 24.77 4.20
CA GLU A 179 15.73 24.12 4.73
C GLU A 179 15.38 23.37 6.02
N HIS A 180 15.77 22.12 6.10
CA HIS A 180 15.63 21.30 7.28
C HIS A 180 16.86 20.39 7.43
N ALA A 181 17.44 20.35 8.62
CA ALA A 181 18.51 19.43 8.97
C ALA A 181 17.94 18.29 9.81
N GLY A 182 17.96 17.10 9.28
CA GLY A 182 17.32 15.95 9.90
C GLY A 182 18.17 14.69 9.98
N SER A 183 17.62 13.67 10.62
CA SER A 183 18.32 12.41 10.96
C SER A 183 18.10 11.27 9.97
N GLY A 184 17.34 11.49 8.91
CA GLY A 184 17.05 10.45 7.91
C GLY A 184 15.90 9.52 8.28
N PHE A 185 15.82 8.38 7.59
CA PHE A 185 14.79 7.37 7.87
C PHE A 185 15.03 6.65 9.21
N PRO A 186 13.96 6.23 9.91
CA PRO A 186 14.09 5.39 11.08
C PRO A 186 14.88 4.11 10.77
N ALA A 187 15.97 3.87 11.48
CA ALA A 187 16.86 2.72 11.28
C ALA A 187 16.70 1.61 12.33
N ASP A 188 15.89 1.85 13.35
CA ASP A 188 15.61 0.90 14.43
C ASP A 188 14.15 1.00 14.85
N TYR A 189 13.36 -0.01 14.50
CA TYR A 189 11.95 -0.12 14.89
C TYR A 189 11.48 -1.56 14.87
N HIS A 190 10.40 -1.81 15.60
CA HIS A 190 9.63 -3.05 15.53
C HIS A 190 8.15 -2.68 15.65
N LYS A 191 7.38 -2.95 14.59
CA LYS A 191 5.96 -2.60 14.48
C LYS A 191 5.14 -3.80 14.07
N PHE A 192 4.08 -4.08 14.82
CA PHE A 192 3.03 -4.98 14.43
C PHE A 192 1.78 -4.16 14.08
N TYR A 193 1.48 -4.07 12.82
CA TYR A 193 0.31 -3.45 12.23
C TYR A 193 -0.83 -4.47 12.25
N LYS A 194 -1.72 -4.34 13.24
CA LYS A 194 -2.76 -5.35 13.49
C LYS A 194 -3.87 -5.32 12.45
N GLY A 195 -4.26 -4.14 11.98
CA GLY A 195 -5.28 -3.99 10.94
C GLY A 195 -4.82 -4.45 9.56
N SER A 196 -3.51 -4.34 9.30
CA SER A 196 -2.87 -4.79 8.07
C SER A 196 -2.31 -6.21 8.17
N GLU A 197 -2.28 -6.77 9.39
CA GLU A 197 -1.73 -8.10 9.71
C GLU A 197 -0.30 -8.30 9.17
N ILE A 198 0.55 -7.28 9.40
CA ILE A 198 1.94 -7.27 8.97
C ILE A 198 2.85 -6.84 10.11
N VAL A 199 3.97 -7.54 10.27
CA VAL A 199 5.06 -7.13 11.16
C VAL A 199 6.18 -6.55 10.32
N ARG A 200 6.64 -5.37 10.71
CA ARG A 200 7.82 -4.73 10.13
C ARG A 200 8.85 -4.49 11.21
N CYS A 201 10.05 -4.96 10.97
CA CYS A 201 11.19 -4.72 11.86
C CYS A 201 12.41 -4.28 11.05
N ARG A 202 13.12 -3.28 11.56
CA ARG A 202 14.44 -2.88 11.06
C ARG A 202 15.38 -2.72 12.25
N ARG A 203 16.59 -3.21 12.12
CA ARG A 203 17.68 -3.08 13.08
C ARG A 203 18.97 -2.80 12.30
N LYS A 204 19.54 -1.60 12.46
CA LYS A 204 20.78 -1.22 11.77
C LYS A 204 20.76 -1.63 10.30
N GLY A 205 21.53 -2.65 9.93
CA GLY A 205 21.73 -3.10 8.55
C GLY A 205 20.77 -4.18 8.05
N TYR A 206 19.79 -4.63 8.85
CA TYR A 206 18.83 -5.63 8.40
C TYR A 206 17.37 -5.26 8.67
N SER A 207 16.48 -5.87 7.91
CA SER A 207 15.03 -5.81 8.12
C SER A 207 14.41 -7.19 8.02
N TYR A 208 13.25 -7.37 8.64
CA TYR A 208 12.38 -8.49 8.34
C TYR A 208 10.90 -8.07 8.32
N THR A 209 10.13 -8.83 7.55
CA THR A 209 8.69 -8.65 7.42
C THR A 209 7.99 -10.00 7.57
N ILE A 210 6.92 -10.03 8.38
CA ILE A 210 6.00 -11.17 8.45
C ILE A 210 4.66 -10.71 7.94
N ILE A 211 4.04 -11.49 7.04
CA ILE A 211 2.78 -11.14 6.38
C ILE A 211 1.79 -12.27 6.57
N ASN A 212 0.57 -11.94 7.04
CA ASN A 212 -0.55 -12.86 7.02
C ASN A 212 -1.17 -12.98 5.62
N HIS A 213 -1.94 -14.02 5.35
CA HIS A 213 -2.66 -14.27 4.10
C HIS A 213 -1.77 -14.31 2.85
N SER A 214 -0.52 -14.71 3.00
CA SER A 214 0.45 -14.80 1.89
C SER A 214 1.24 -16.10 1.95
N ALA A 215 1.39 -16.78 0.81
CA ALA A 215 2.27 -17.94 0.71
C ALA A 215 3.75 -17.57 0.96
N GLY A 216 4.17 -16.36 0.54
CA GLY A 216 5.43 -15.76 0.95
C GLY A 216 5.21 -14.96 2.23
N PHE A 217 5.32 -15.60 3.38
CA PHE A 217 4.93 -15.01 4.66
C PHE A 217 6.08 -14.38 5.45
N LEU A 218 7.33 -14.67 5.11
CA LEU A 218 8.51 -14.09 5.75
C LEU A 218 9.50 -13.59 4.72
N TYR A 219 9.95 -12.36 4.90
CA TYR A 219 11.00 -11.72 4.12
C TYR A 219 12.07 -11.20 5.06
N PHE A 220 13.32 -11.36 4.67
CA PHE A 220 14.48 -10.86 5.41
C PHE A 220 15.47 -10.24 4.44
N GLN A 221 16.04 -9.09 4.80
CA GLN A 221 17.08 -8.41 4.02
C GLN A 221 18.22 -7.97 4.93
N ASN A 222 19.46 -8.20 4.48
CA ASN A 222 20.67 -7.71 5.12
C ASN A 222 21.69 -7.36 4.02
N GLY A 223 21.90 -6.06 3.78
CA GLY A 223 22.66 -5.60 2.63
C GLY A 223 22.06 -6.12 1.32
N ASP A 224 22.88 -6.75 0.49
CA ASP A 224 22.45 -7.36 -0.78
C ASP A 224 21.85 -8.78 -0.63
N PHE A 225 21.87 -9.31 0.58
CA PHE A 225 21.33 -10.64 0.86
C PHE A 225 19.85 -10.56 1.23
N THR A 226 19.01 -11.24 0.46
CA THR A 226 17.55 -11.31 0.69
C THR A 226 17.11 -12.77 0.81
N VAL A 227 16.19 -13.03 1.72
CA VAL A 227 15.52 -14.32 1.89
C VAL A 227 14.02 -14.10 1.86
N SER A 228 13.31 -14.95 1.12
CA SER A 228 11.86 -15.12 1.25
C SER A 228 11.58 -16.56 1.66
N MET A 229 10.64 -16.75 2.59
CA MET A 229 10.23 -18.06 3.05
C MET A 229 8.84 -18.40 2.52
N HIS A 230 8.76 -19.60 1.96
CA HIS A 230 7.55 -20.24 1.52
C HIS A 230 7.58 -21.70 1.96
N ILE A 231 6.49 -22.21 2.52
CA ILE A 231 6.37 -23.62 2.92
C ILE A 231 5.41 -24.31 1.97
N GLY A 232 5.94 -25.28 1.23
CA GLY A 232 5.14 -26.23 0.46
C GLY A 232 4.60 -27.31 1.40
N ALA A 233 3.31 -27.53 1.38
CA ALA A 233 2.64 -28.62 2.11
C ALA A 233 1.61 -29.23 1.17
N SER A 234 1.51 -30.56 1.19
CA SER A 234 0.49 -31.26 0.39
C SER A 234 -0.52 -31.90 1.33
N PHE A 235 -1.73 -31.37 1.30
CA PHE A 235 -2.90 -31.95 1.97
C PHE A 235 -4.10 -31.82 1.06
N CYS A 236 -4.59 -32.95 0.55
CA CYS A 236 -5.63 -32.99 -0.48
C CYS A 236 -5.28 -32.06 -1.67
N GLU A 237 -6.06 -31.02 -1.91
CA GLU A 237 -5.83 -30.07 -2.99
C GLU A 237 -4.94 -28.87 -2.59
N HIS A 238 -4.68 -28.72 -1.30
CA HIS A 238 -3.84 -27.65 -0.78
C HIS A 238 -2.36 -27.96 -0.98
N ARG A 239 -1.61 -27.00 -1.50
CA ARG A 239 -0.18 -27.18 -1.85
C ARG A 239 0.77 -26.21 -1.17
N SER A 240 0.24 -25.26 -0.42
CA SER A 240 1.04 -24.23 0.22
C SER A 240 0.47 -23.88 1.58
N PHE A 241 1.36 -23.60 2.52
CA PHE A 241 0.99 -22.93 3.76
C PHE A 241 0.68 -21.45 3.44
N ILE A 242 -0.55 -21.03 3.70
CA ILE A 242 -1.00 -19.64 3.61
C ILE A 242 -1.65 -19.31 4.94
N PRO A 243 -0.96 -18.60 5.84
CA PRO A 243 -1.48 -18.36 7.19
C PRO A 243 -2.78 -17.56 7.14
N GLU A 244 -3.72 -17.94 7.98
CA GLU A 244 -5.03 -17.30 8.19
C GLU A 244 -5.01 -16.39 9.41
N THR A 245 -4.09 -16.62 10.33
CA THR A 245 -3.90 -15.79 11.52
C THR A 245 -2.44 -15.52 11.77
N LEU A 246 -2.17 -14.30 12.27
CA LEU A 246 -0.87 -13.82 12.73
C LEU A 246 -1.05 -13.27 14.14
N ALA A 247 -0.42 -13.87 15.13
CA ALA A 247 -0.53 -13.46 16.52
C ALA A 247 0.85 -13.27 17.15
N SER A 248 0.99 -12.23 17.98
CA SER A 248 2.17 -12.09 18.84
C SER A 248 2.07 -13.07 20.00
N THR A 249 3.14 -13.86 20.22
CA THR A 249 3.23 -14.85 21.31
C THR A 249 4.25 -14.46 22.38
N GLY A 250 4.95 -13.35 22.18
CA GLY A 250 5.96 -12.84 23.11
C GLY A 250 6.71 -11.65 22.52
N GLU A 251 7.76 -11.22 23.20
CA GLU A 251 8.62 -10.16 22.68
C GLU A 251 9.33 -10.66 21.40
N ASN A 252 9.08 -9.98 20.27
CA ASN A 252 9.62 -10.35 18.95
C ASN A 252 9.30 -11.80 18.50
N ALA A 253 8.24 -12.40 19.03
CA ALA A 253 7.81 -13.75 18.71
C ALA A 253 6.39 -13.75 18.14
N TYR A 254 6.19 -14.48 17.05
CA TYR A 254 4.93 -14.55 16.33
C TYR A 254 4.57 -15.97 15.96
N ALA A 255 3.29 -16.29 16.03
CA ALA A 255 2.72 -17.52 15.51
C ALA A 255 1.88 -17.24 14.28
N LEU A 256 2.07 -18.04 13.26
CA LEU A 256 1.27 -18.10 12.05
C LEU A 256 0.53 -19.44 12.05
N HIS A 257 -0.75 -19.42 11.78
CA HIS A 257 -1.59 -20.62 11.81
C HIS A 257 -2.48 -20.70 10.58
N GLN A 258 -2.67 -21.93 10.10
CA GLN A 258 -3.64 -22.26 9.04
C GLN A 258 -4.35 -23.56 9.41
N THR A 259 -5.66 -23.63 9.18
CA THR A 259 -6.46 -24.85 9.23
C THR A 259 -6.86 -25.23 7.81
N MET A 260 -6.65 -26.50 7.46
CA MET A 260 -7.02 -27.03 6.15
C MET A 260 -8.04 -28.14 6.34
N THR A 261 -9.09 -28.14 5.51
CA THR A 261 -10.01 -29.26 5.35
C THR A 261 -9.86 -29.86 3.96
N GLY A 262 -10.08 -31.15 3.84
CA GLY A 262 -9.97 -31.87 2.59
C GLY A 262 -10.92 -33.06 2.52
N TRP A 263 -10.89 -33.76 1.40
CA TRP A 263 -11.81 -34.83 1.11
C TRP A 263 -11.06 -36.11 0.73
N TYR A 264 -11.52 -37.23 1.31
CA TYR A 264 -11.14 -38.56 0.84
C TYR A 264 -12.30 -39.20 0.11
N TYR A 265 -12.03 -39.80 -1.04
CA TYR A 265 -13.00 -40.62 -1.72
C TYR A 265 -13.22 -41.94 -0.95
N LEU A 266 -14.47 -42.34 -0.86
CA LEU A 266 -14.88 -43.59 -0.27
C LEU A 266 -14.97 -44.68 -1.36
N PRO A 267 -14.72 -45.95 -1.03
CA PRO A 267 -15.06 -47.04 -1.92
C PRO A 267 -16.55 -47.04 -2.29
N PHE A 268 -16.85 -47.39 -3.52
CA PHE A 268 -18.24 -47.60 -3.93
C PHE A 268 -18.84 -48.81 -3.18
N GLU A 269 -20.04 -48.67 -2.69
CA GLU A 269 -20.77 -49.77 -2.05
C GLU A 269 -21.13 -50.87 -3.05
N GLU A 270 -21.45 -50.48 -4.29
CA GLU A 270 -21.73 -51.36 -5.40
C GLU A 270 -20.79 -51.08 -6.54
N LYS A 271 -20.62 -52.05 -7.45
CA LYS A 271 -19.77 -51.89 -8.63
C LYS A 271 -20.31 -50.75 -9.51
N PRO A 272 -19.54 -49.69 -9.81
CA PRO A 272 -19.95 -48.60 -10.68
C PRO A 272 -20.15 -49.08 -12.13
N GLU A 273 -21.03 -48.40 -12.87
CA GLU A 273 -21.33 -48.70 -14.29
C GLU A 273 -20.11 -48.57 -15.19
N THR A 274 -19.16 -47.72 -14.84
CA THR A 274 -17.94 -47.45 -15.59
C THR A 274 -16.73 -47.42 -14.66
N SER A 275 -15.56 -47.76 -15.20
CA SER A 275 -14.26 -47.58 -14.54
C SER A 275 -13.56 -46.28 -14.96
N ASP A 276 -14.20 -45.47 -15.78
CA ASP A 276 -13.68 -44.15 -16.16
C ASP A 276 -13.85 -43.19 -15.02
N TRP A 277 -12.72 -42.86 -14.35
CA TRP A 277 -12.68 -42.00 -13.16
C TRP A 277 -13.49 -40.70 -13.33
N TRP A 278 -13.41 -40.08 -14.50
CA TRP A 278 -14.05 -38.77 -14.77
C TRP A 278 -15.57 -38.86 -14.97
N LYS A 279 -16.10 -40.07 -15.08
CA LYS A 279 -17.54 -40.34 -15.26
C LYS A 279 -18.16 -41.02 -14.05
N MET A 280 -17.35 -41.28 -13.01
CA MET A 280 -17.83 -41.87 -11.76
C MET A 280 -18.46 -40.80 -10.87
N ASP A 281 -19.53 -41.16 -10.16
CA ASP A 281 -20.14 -40.35 -9.10
C ASP A 281 -19.53 -40.73 -7.76
N HIS A 282 -18.45 -40.04 -7.39
CA HIS A 282 -17.65 -40.34 -6.21
C HIS A 282 -18.31 -39.88 -4.93
N ALA A 283 -18.49 -40.78 -3.96
CA ALA A 283 -18.78 -40.40 -2.59
C ALA A 283 -17.49 -39.93 -1.88
N SER A 284 -17.60 -38.90 -1.05
CA SER A 284 -16.46 -38.36 -0.31
C SER A 284 -16.82 -38.05 1.15
N ARG A 285 -15.78 -37.95 1.97
CA ARG A 285 -15.86 -37.57 3.37
C ARG A 285 -14.86 -36.50 3.67
N GLU A 286 -15.30 -35.44 4.37
CA GLU A 286 -14.43 -34.36 4.84
C GLU A 286 -13.51 -34.83 5.98
N ILE A 287 -12.28 -34.34 5.98
CA ILE A 287 -11.27 -34.57 6.99
C ILE A 287 -10.60 -33.28 7.40
#